data_22169deb90d6f0ef25e2d083f12c8a91
#
_entry.id   22169deb90d6f0ef25e2d083f12c8a91
#
_cell.length_a   1.000
_cell.length_b   1.000
_cell.length_c   1.000
_cell.angle_alpha   90.00
_cell.angle_beta   90.00
_cell.angle_gamma   90.00
#
_symmetry.space_group_name_H-M   'P 1'
#
loop_
_entity.id
_entity.type
_entity.pdbx_description
1 polymer ?
#
loop_
_entity_poly.entity_id
_entity_poly.type
_entity_poly.pdbx_seq_one_letter_code
_entity_poly.pdbx_strand_id
1 'polypeptide(L)'
;MISALTLSDDAPRWQRLQGPNLWPAALPSLKPVLLHWQQQMTQVGIRLLRAFAEALQLPENAFDRLYGDQPNEHIKLIRYPGQQETQSSQGVGAHKDSGFLSFLLQDEQKGLQVEVAPGQWIDAVPLAGSFVVNIGELLELATNGYLRATVHRVVSPPAQQQRLSIAFFLGAQLDAVVPVYTLPPELAREARGPDSDPHNPLLRDVGWNY
;
A
#
# COMPACT_ATOMS: atom_id res chain seq x y z
N MET A 1 14.95 -13.30 -3.40
CA MET A 1 14.70 -14.77 -3.49
C MET A 1 14.43 -15.25 -2.08
N ILE A 2 13.17 -15.30 -1.66
CA ILE A 2 12.83 -15.91 -0.37
C ILE A 2 12.84 -17.42 -0.64
N SER A 3 13.99 -18.04 -0.36
CA SER A 3 14.08 -19.51 -0.24
C SER A 3 13.19 -19.92 0.93
N ALA A 4 12.64 -21.14 0.88
CA ALA A 4 11.89 -21.70 2.01
C ALA A 4 12.69 -21.46 3.31
N LEU A 5 12.27 -20.49 4.09
CA LEU A 5 12.86 -20.20 5.39
C LEU A 5 12.52 -21.36 6.31
N THR A 6 13.51 -22.22 6.59
CA THR A 6 13.40 -23.13 7.72
C THR A 6 13.58 -22.25 8.95
N LEU A 7 12.45 -21.84 9.54
CA LEU A 7 12.47 -21.03 10.75
C LEU A 7 13.00 -21.90 11.91
N SER A 8 13.90 -21.33 12.71
CA SER A 8 14.29 -21.93 13.99
C SER A 8 13.10 -21.85 14.98
N ASP A 9 13.10 -22.71 15.99
CA ASP A 9 12.06 -22.71 17.03
C ASP A 9 12.00 -21.35 17.78
N ASP A 10 13.13 -20.66 17.85
CA ASP A 10 13.29 -19.35 18.51
C ASP A 10 13.04 -18.16 17.56
N ALA A 11 12.64 -18.41 16.31
CA ALA A 11 12.40 -17.34 15.36
C ALA A 11 11.27 -16.41 15.81
N PRO A 12 11.42 -15.09 15.67
CA PRO A 12 10.37 -14.13 15.98
C PRO A 12 9.05 -14.47 15.28
N ARG A 13 7.93 -14.28 15.96
CA ARG A 13 6.60 -14.66 15.44
C ARG A 13 6.27 -14.03 14.08
N TRP A 14 6.74 -12.81 13.83
CA TRP A 14 6.51 -12.10 12.57
C TRP A 14 7.17 -12.80 11.36
N GLN A 15 8.28 -13.52 11.55
CA GLN A 15 8.90 -14.28 10.47
C GLN A 15 7.98 -15.38 9.91
N ARG A 16 7.01 -15.84 10.70
CA ARG A 16 6.00 -16.81 10.25
C ARG A 16 5.02 -16.24 9.22
N LEU A 17 4.97 -14.91 9.07
CA LEU A 17 4.19 -14.24 8.04
C LEU A 17 4.88 -14.30 6.66
N GLN A 18 6.17 -14.65 6.64
CA GLN A 18 6.94 -14.80 5.40
C GLN A 18 6.94 -16.27 4.97
N GLY A 19 6.75 -16.49 3.69
CA GLY A 19 6.77 -17.82 3.11
C GLY A 19 7.13 -17.79 1.62
N PRO A 20 7.45 -18.95 1.02
CA PRO A 20 7.72 -19.00 -0.40
C PRO A 20 6.45 -18.71 -1.20
N ASN A 21 6.59 -17.90 -2.25
CA ASN A 21 5.52 -17.70 -3.21
C ASN A 21 5.19 -19.01 -3.93
N LEU A 22 3.90 -19.27 -4.11
CA LEU A 22 3.42 -20.40 -4.90
C LEU A 22 3.26 -19.95 -6.36
N TRP A 23 3.99 -20.62 -7.26
CA TRP A 23 3.97 -20.28 -8.67
C TRP A 23 3.21 -21.35 -9.47
N PRO A 24 2.30 -20.93 -10.39
CA PRO A 24 1.55 -21.89 -11.20
C PRO A 24 2.47 -22.61 -12.18
N ALA A 25 2.50 -23.94 -12.13
CA ALA A 25 3.30 -24.75 -13.05
C ALA A 25 2.87 -24.55 -14.52
N ALA A 26 1.59 -24.25 -14.75
CA ALA A 26 1.05 -24.00 -16.08
C ALA A 26 1.54 -22.70 -16.73
N LEU A 27 2.14 -21.77 -15.97
CA LEU A 27 2.64 -20.48 -16.48
C LEU A 27 4.02 -20.16 -15.90
N PRO A 28 5.08 -20.87 -16.30
CA PRO A 28 6.41 -20.72 -15.71
C PRO A 28 7.04 -19.34 -15.98
N SER A 29 6.63 -18.64 -17.04
CA SER A 29 7.09 -17.28 -17.35
C SER A 29 6.57 -16.21 -16.38
N LEU A 30 5.52 -16.48 -15.63
CA LEU A 30 4.93 -15.51 -14.68
C LEU A 30 5.94 -15.10 -13.61
N LYS A 31 6.69 -16.06 -13.06
CA LYS A 31 7.64 -15.81 -11.98
C LYS A 31 8.71 -14.78 -12.35
N PRO A 32 9.51 -14.95 -13.40
CA PRO A 32 10.55 -13.97 -13.74
C PRO A 32 9.98 -12.59 -14.09
N VAL A 33 8.84 -12.54 -14.76
CA VAL A 33 8.19 -11.27 -15.13
C VAL A 33 7.74 -10.51 -13.88
N LEU A 34 7.03 -11.16 -12.96
CA LEU A 34 6.56 -10.49 -11.74
C LEU A 34 7.69 -10.09 -10.81
N LEU A 35 8.73 -10.91 -10.66
CA LEU A 35 9.88 -10.55 -9.81
C LEU A 35 10.67 -9.38 -10.40
N HIS A 36 10.82 -9.32 -11.72
CA HIS A 36 11.45 -8.18 -12.38
C HIS A 36 10.61 -6.90 -12.19
N TRP A 37 9.30 -6.99 -12.40
CA TRP A 37 8.39 -5.86 -12.20
C TRP A 37 8.39 -5.40 -10.74
N GLN A 38 8.36 -6.32 -9.77
CA GLN A 38 8.47 -6.01 -8.34
C GLN A 38 9.72 -5.19 -8.05
N GLN A 39 10.88 -5.64 -8.53
CA GLN A 39 12.14 -4.92 -8.33
C GLN A 39 12.11 -3.50 -8.90
N GLN A 40 11.49 -3.29 -10.06
CA GLN A 40 11.32 -1.96 -10.63
C GLN A 40 10.38 -1.09 -9.77
N MET A 41 9.25 -1.65 -9.32
CA MET A 41 8.29 -0.93 -8.49
C MET A 41 8.87 -0.56 -7.13
N THR A 42 9.69 -1.41 -6.52
CA THR A 42 10.44 -1.09 -5.29
C THR A 42 11.29 0.16 -5.48
N GLN A 43 12.06 0.22 -6.57
CA GLN A 43 12.90 1.39 -6.86
C GLN A 43 12.08 2.65 -7.08
N VAL A 44 10.95 2.56 -7.78
CA VAL A 44 10.02 3.68 -7.97
C VAL A 44 9.46 4.14 -6.62
N GLY A 45 9.03 3.21 -5.79
CA GLY A 45 8.49 3.50 -4.46
C GLY A 45 9.51 4.18 -3.55
N ILE A 46 10.75 3.68 -3.52
CA ILE A 46 11.84 4.29 -2.73
C ILE A 46 12.16 5.71 -3.20
N ARG A 47 12.22 5.93 -4.51
CA ARG A 47 12.43 7.29 -5.05
C ARG A 47 11.30 8.23 -4.66
N LEU A 48 10.07 7.74 -4.68
CA LEU A 48 8.92 8.55 -4.27
C LEU A 48 8.94 8.85 -2.77
N LEU A 49 9.33 7.88 -1.91
CA LEU A 49 9.50 8.12 -0.48
C LEU A 49 10.58 9.18 -0.20
N ARG A 50 11.69 9.18 -0.93
CA ARG A 50 12.71 10.21 -0.82
C ARG A 50 12.20 11.58 -1.25
N ALA A 51 11.44 11.66 -2.34
CA ALA A 51 10.77 12.89 -2.75
C ALA A 51 9.76 13.39 -1.69
N PHE A 52 9.04 12.50 -1.01
CA PHE A 52 8.22 12.88 0.14
C PHE A 52 9.06 13.39 1.30
N ALA A 53 10.20 12.74 1.62
CA ALA A 53 11.10 13.24 2.67
C ALA A 53 11.56 14.67 2.38
N GLU A 54 11.98 14.95 1.16
CA GLU A 54 12.39 16.28 0.71
C GLU A 54 11.21 17.30 0.83
N ALA A 55 10.03 16.94 0.33
CA ALA A 55 8.84 17.79 0.42
C ALA A 55 8.41 18.08 1.86
N LEU A 56 8.69 17.15 2.78
CA LEU A 56 8.46 17.28 4.22
C LEU A 56 9.60 18.01 4.94
N GLN A 57 10.62 18.45 4.21
CA GLN A 57 11.84 19.08 4.74
C GLN A 57 12.58 18.16 5.75
N LEU A 58 12.46 16.86 5.55
CA LEU A 58 13.22 15.84 6.26
C LEU A 58 14.51 15.49 5.48
N PRO A 59 15.51 14.87 6.12
CA PRO A 59 16.64 14.27 5.38
C PRO A 59 16.14 13.33 4.28
N GLU A 60 16.74 13.36 3.09
CA GLU A 60 16.34 12.53 1.94
C GLU A 60 16.18 11.04 2.31
N ASN A 61 17.04 10.56 3.20
CA ASN A 61 17.08 9.18 3.66
C ASN A 61 16.25 8.93 4.95
N ALA A 62 15.37 9.83 5.34
CA ALA A 62 14.60 9.72 6.59
C ALA A 62 13.86 8.38 6.73
N PHE A 63 13.31 7.87 5.63
CA PHE A 63 12.55 6.62 5.62
C PHE A 63 13.40 5.37 5.34
N ASP A 64 14.68 5.51 4.94
CA ASP A 64 15.51 4.38 4.46
C ASP A 64 15.64 3.27 5.51
N ARG A 65 15.78 3.63 6.79
CA ARG A 65 15.88 2.67 7.90
C ARG A 65 14.61 1.85 8.14
N LEU A 66 13.46 2.31 7.62
CA LEU A 66 12.18 1.66 7.86
C LEU A 66 11.93 0.52 6.88
N TYR A 67 12.44 0.63 5.65
CA TYR A 67 12.32 -0.43 4.66
C TYR A 67 13.62 -1.23 4.48
N GLY A 68 14.79 -0.67 4.87
CA GLY A 68 16.10 -1.34 4.81
C GLY A 68 16.36 -2.05 3.50
N ASP A 69 17.06 -3.19 3.56
CA ASP A 69 17.39 -4.01 2.39
C ASP A 69 16.25 -4.97 1.99
N GLN A 70 15.27 -5.18 2.87
CA GLN A 70 14.16 -6.12 2.66
C GLN A 70 12.82 -5.51 3.08
N PRO A 71 12.29 -4.57 2.30
CA PRO A 71 10.96 -4.02 2.57
C PRO A 71 9.89 -5.11 2.54
N ASN A 72 8.83 -4.93 3.29
CA ASN A 72 7.66 -5.80 3.19
C ASN A 72 6.84 -5.41 1.96
N GLU A 73 6.88 -6.26 0.96
CA GLU A 73 6.29 -6.03 -0.34
C GLU A 73 5.24 -7.07 -0.69
N HIS A 74 4.14 -6.62 -1.30
CA HIS A 74 3.09 -7.48 -1.80
C HIS A 74 2.68 -7.08 -3.21
N ILE A 75 2.41 -8.08 -4.05
CA ILE A 75 1.78 -7.89 -5.36
C ILE A 75 0.46 -8.66 -5.36
N LYS A 76 -0.61 -7.99 -5.74
CA LYS A 76 -1.91 -8.62 -5.97
C LYS A 76 -2.30 -8.47 -7.43
N LEU A 77 -2.51 -9.60 -8.11
CA LEU A 77 -3.14 -9.67 -9.41
C LEU A 77 -4.62 -9.94 -9.17
N ILE A 78 -5.48 -9.00 -9.55
CA ILE A 78 -6.87 -9.04 -9.14
C ILE A 78 -7.77 -9.02 -10.38
N ARG A 79 -8.66 -10.01 -10.48
CA ARG A 79 -9.78 -10.02 -11.41
C ARG A 79 -11.07 -9.75 -10.64
N TYR A 80 -11.79 -8.75 -11.05
CA TYR A 80 -13.13 -8.44 -10.57
C TYR A 80 -14.12 -8.90 -11.65
N PRO A 81 -14.88 -9.96 -11.40
CA PRO A 81 -15.93 -10.40 -12.33
C PRO A 81 -17.11 -9.45 -12.30
N GLY A 82 -17.94 -9.51 -13.34
CA GLY A 82 -19.16 -8.71 -13.43
C GLY A 82 -20.19 -9.05 -12.36
N GLN A 83 -21.08 -8.12 -12.08
CA GLN A 83 -22.08 -8.23 -11.00
C GLN A 83 -23.00 -9.44 -11.14
N GLN A 84 -23.24 -9.94 -12.36
CA GLN A 84 -24.03 -11.16 -12.56
C GLN A 84 -23.33 -12.43 -12.03
N GLU A 85 -21.98 -12.44 -12.00
CA GLU A 85 -21.20 -13.57 -11.48
C GLU A 85 -21.10 -13.51 -9.95
N THR A 86 -20.90 -12.33 -9.39
CA THR A 86 -20.72 -12.12 -7.95
C THR A 86 -22.03 -11.89 -7.19
N GLN A 87 -23.10 -11.50 -7.88
CA GLN A 87 -24.36 -11.00 -7.29
C GLN A 87 -24.13 -9.86 -6.26
N SER A 88 -23.05 -9.12 -6.45
CA SER A 88 -22.63 -8.02 -5.57
C SER A 88 -22.09 -6.86 -6.39
N SER A 89 -22.43 -5.65 -5.98
CA SER A 89 -21.79 -4.43 -6.48
C SER A 89 -20.46 -4.12 -5.81
N GLN A 90 -20.10 -4.84 -4.73
CA GLN A 90 -18.87 -4.61 -4.00
C GLN A 90 -17.76 -5.54 -4.49
N GLY A 91 -16.71 -4.97 -5.08
CA GLY A 91 -15.47 -5.67 -5.42
C GLY A 91 -14.50 -5.73 -4.23
N VAL A 92 -14.22 -4.57 -3.63
CA VAL A 92 -13.46 -4.44 -2.37
C VAL A 92 -14.15 -3.40 -1.50
N GLY A 93 -14.35 -3.71 -0.22
CA GLY A 93 -14.94 -2.80 0.75
C GLY A 93 -14.07 -1.55 0.98
N ALA A 94 -14.66 -0.53 1.58
CA ALA A 94 -13.95 0.70 1.94
C ALA A 94 -12.85 0.39 2.98
N HIS A 95 -11.61 0.84 2.69
CA HIS A 95 -10.45 0.60 3.53
C HIS A 95 -9.34 1.63 3.24
N LYS A 96 -8.34 1.69 4.10
CA LYS A 96 -7.03 2.31 3.87
C LYS A 96 -5.99 1.23 3.64
N ASP A 97 -4.90 1.57 2.96
CA ASP A 97 -3.75 0.68 2.80
C ASP A 97 -2.81 0.80 4.00
N SER A 98 -2.33 -0.32 4.53
CA SER A 98 -1.55 -0.35 5.79
C SER A 98 -0.07 0.04 5.64
N GLY A 99 0.50 -0.04 4.43
CA GLY A 99 1.94 0.20 4.19
C GLY A 99 2.33 1.69 4.13
N PHE A 100 3.45 1.96 3.45
CA PHE A 100 3.86 3.33 3.11
C PHE A 100 3.12 3.83 1.88
N LEU A 101 3.21 3.07 0.79
CA LEU A 101 2.65 3.41 -0.51
C LEU A 101 2.04 2.17 -1.16
N SER A 102 0.97 2.38 -1.89
CA SER A 102 0.48 1.41 -2.86
C SER A 102 0.40 2.04 -4.26
N PHE A 103 0.69 1.22 -5.25
CA PHE A 103 0.66 1.58 -6.66
C PHE A 103 -0.33 0.67 -7.36
N LEU A 104 -1.41 1.23 -7.87
CA LEU A 104 -2.43 0.48 -8.57
C LEU A 104 -2.38 0.73 -10.06
N LEU A 105 -2.04 -0.30 -10.82
CA LEU A 105 -2.21 -0.34 -12.28
C LEU A 105 -3.62 -0.83 -12.58
N GLN A 106 -4.36 -0.08 -13.37
CA GLN A 106 -5.71 -0.40 -13.79
C GLN A 106 -5.75 -0.76 -15.28
N ASP A 107 -6.68 -1.64 -15.66
CA ASP A 107 -7.14 -1.73 -17.04
C ASP A 107 -8.05 -0.55 -17.39
N GLU A 108 -8.74 -0.59 -18.52
CA GLU A 108 -9.63 0.48 -18.98
C GLU A 108 -10.98 0.52 -18.24
N GLN A 109 -11.28 -0.54 -17.46
CA GLN A 109 -12.57 -0.65 -16.76
C GLN A 109 -12.54 0.14 -15.45
N LYS A 110 -13.51 1.05 -15.29
CA LYS A 110 -13.74 1.78 -14.03
C LYS A 110 -14.09 0.83 -12.89
N GLY A 111 -13.94 1.31 -11.65
CA GLY A 111 -14.33 0.59 -10.45
C GLY A 111 -13.68 1.10 -9.18
N LEU A 112 -12.43 1.64 -9.26
CA LEU A 112 -11.81 2.27 -8.10
C LEU A 112 -12.51 3.59 -7.78
N GLN A 113 -12.87 3.76 -6.51
CA GLN A 113 -13.43 5.00 -5.95
C GLN A 113 -12.66 5.42 -4.73
N VAL A 114 -12.45 6.72 -4.57
CA VAL A 114 -11.80 7.32 -3.40
C VAL A 114 -12.79 8.22 -2.67
N GLU A 115 -12.70 8.22 -1.34
CA GLU A 115 -13.52 9.06 -0.48
C GLU A 115 -12.85 10.43 -0.29
N VAL A 116 -13.49 11.48 -0.80
CA VAL A 116 -12.98 12.86 -0.69
C VAL A 116 -13.54 13.62 0.52
N ALA A 117 -14.69 13.19 1.00
CA ALA A 117 -15.31 13.61 2.26
C ALA A 117 -16.22 12.48 2.75
N PRO A 118 -16.60 12.42 4.03
CA PRO A 118 -17.42 11.34 4.59
C PRO A 118 -18.65 11.01 3.72
N GLY A 119 -18.69 9.81 3.16
CA GLY A 119 -19.73 9.33 2.25
C GLY A 119 -19.69 9.89 0.83
N GLN A 120 -18.73 10.77 0.49
CA GLN A 120 -18.61 11.34 -0.85
C GLN A 120 -17.51 10.64 -1.63
N TRP A 121 -17.90 9.89 -2.64
CA TRP A 121 -17.02 9.06 -3.47
C TRP A 121 -16.84 9.64 -4.86
N ILE A 122 -15.62 9.63 -5.36
CA ILE A 122 -15.29 9.95 -6.74
C ILE A 122 -14.60 8.78 -7.42
N ASP A 123 -14.82 8.62 -8.72
CA ASP A 123 -14.12 7.60 -9.51
C ASP A 123 -12.66 8.01 -9.76
N ALA A 124 -11.72 7.13 -9.46
CA ALA A 124 -10.37 7.21 -9.99
C ALA A 124 -10.36 6.62 -11.39
N VAL A 125 -10.69 7.47 -12.38
CA VAL A 125 -10.82 7.05 -13.78
C VAL A 125 -9.49 6.51 -14.29
N PRO A 126 -9.47 5.32 -14.93
CA PRO A 126 -8.25 4.78 -15.51
C PRO A 126 -7.64 5.73 -16.54
N LEU A 127 -6.34 5.92 -16.44
CA LEU A 127 -5.54 6.68 -17.40
C LEU A 127 -4.40 5.77 -17.90
N ALA A 128 -4.36 5.54 -19.21
CA ALA A 128 -3.36 4.67 -19.81
C ALA A 128 -1.93 5.14 -19.47
N GLY A 129 -1.05 4.19 -19.13
CA GLY A 129 0.35 4.48 -18.81
C GLY A 129 0.57 5.13 -17.43
N SER A 130 -0.43 5.10 -16.54
CA SER A 130 -0.32 5.67 -15.20
C SER A 130 -0.61 4.66 -14.09
N PHE A 131 -0.19 5.01 -12.87
CA PHE A 131 -0.59 4.37 -11.64
C PHE A 131 -1.45 5.32 -10.82
N VAL A 132 -2.44 4.77 -10.08
CA VAL A 132 -2.98 5.46 -8.92
C VAL A 132 -2.06 5.15 -7.76
N VAL A 133 -1.58 6.20 -7.07
CA VAL A 133 -0.71 6.06 -5.90
C VAL A 133 -1.49 6.47 -4.67
N ASN A 134 -1.58 5.56 -3.68
CA ASN A 134 -2.16 5.87 -2.39
C ASN A 134 -1.08 5.96 -1.31
N ILE A 135 -1.24 6.92 -0.42
CA ILE A 135 -0.51 6.99 0.84
C ILE A 135 -1.11 5.96 1.78
N GLY A 136 -0.26 5.16 2.43
CA GLY A 136 -0.66 4.19 3.42
C GLY A 136 -0.61 4.72 4.86
N GLU A 137 -1.19 3.96 5.78
CA GLU A 137 -1.31 4.35 7.20
C GLU A 137 0.04 4.54 7.90
N LEU A 138 1.12 3.86 7.45
CA LEU A 138 2.45 4.07 8.04
C LEU A 138 3.02 5.46 7.73
N LEU A 139 2.78 6.02 6.54
CA LEU A 139 3.16 7.40 6.24
C LEU A 139 2.26 8.41 6.97
N GLU A 140 0.98 8.12 7.11
CA GLU A 140 0.08 8.92 7.92
C GLU A 140 0.57 8.99 9.36
N LEU A 141 0.92 7.84 9.97
CA LEU A 141 1.51 7.74 11.30
C LEU A 141 2.85 8.50 11.39
N ALA A 142 3.77 8.23 10.48
CA ALA A 142 5.11 8.80 10.47
C ALA A 142 5.11 10.33 10.38
N THR A 143 4.08 10.91 9.76
CA THR A 143 3.92 12.36 9.57
C THR A 143 2.90 13.00 10.51
N ASN A 144 2.48 12.27 11.54
CA ASN A 144 1.48 12.71 12.51
C ASN A 144 0.19 13.22 11.85
N GLY A 145 -0.26 12.55 10.79
CA GLY A 145 -1.49 12.90 10.05
C GLY A 145 -1.36 14.09 9.11
N TYR A 146 -0.15 14.56 8.80
CA TYR A 146 0.08 15.54 7.73
C TYR A 146 -0.21 14.91 6.36
N LEU A 147 0.49 13.83 6.01
CA LEU A 147 0.08 12.96 4.91
C LEU A 147 -1.07 12.09 5.40
N ARG A 148 -2.05 11.85 4.54
CA ARG A 148 -3.24 11.11 4.91
C ARG A 148 -3.44 9.90 4.01
N ALA A 149 -3.66 8.77 4.63
CA ALA A 149 -4.13 7.58 3.93
C ALA A 149 -5.58 7.79 3.50
N THR A 150 -5.84 7.65 2.20
CA THR A 150 -7.16 7.89 1.63
C THR A 150 -7.99 6.61 1.67
N VAL A 151 -9.22 6.73 2.22
CA VAL A 151 -10.20 5.63 2.17
C VAL A 151 -10.61 5.42 0.72
N HIS A 152 -10.54 4.18 0.27
CA HIS A 152 -10.91 3.81 -1.09
C HIS A 152 -11.62 2.46 -1.13
N ARG A 153 -12.35 2.20 -2.22
CA ARG A 153 -13.10 0.98 -2.45
C ARG A 153 -13.09 0.60 -3.91
N VAL A 154 -13.49 -0.62 -4.23
CA VAL A 154 -13.72 -1.05 -5.61
C VAL A 154 -15.15 -1.50 -5.78
N VAL A 155 -15.82 -0.93 -6.77
CA VAL A 155 -17.14 -1.35 -7.23
C VAL A 155 -16.96 -2.41 -8.32
N SER A 156 -17.73 -3.50 -8.24
CA SER A 156 -17.72 -4.54 -9.26
C SER A 156 -18.17 -3.98 -10.61
N PRO A 157 -17.55 -4.39 -11.71
CA PRO A 157 -17.94 -3.93 -13.04
C PRO A 157 -19.37 -4.38 -13.39
N PRO A 158 -20.02 -3.71 -14.35
CA PRO A 158 -21.34 -4.11 -14.83
C PRO A 158 -21.41 -5.57 -15.29
N ALA A 159 -22.63 -6.07 -15.46
CA ALA A 159 -22.86 -7.40 -16.00
C ALA A 159 -22.11 -7.61 -17.33
N GLN A 160 -21.60 -8.83 -17.53
CA GLN A 160 -20.84 -9.24 -18.73
C GLN A 160 -19.50 -8.50 -18.95
N GLN A 161 -19.05 -7.71 -17.98
CA GLN A 161 -17.74 -7.08 -17.99
C GLN A 161 -16.85 -7.67 -16.89
N GLN A 162 -15.57 -7.46 -17.02
CA GLN A 162 -14.59 -7.75 -15.96
C GLN A 162 -13.63 -6.58 -15.83
N ARG A 163 -13.03 -6.45 -14.69
CA ARG A 163 -11.96 -5.49 -14.42
C ARG A 163 -10.72 -6.24 -13.95
N LEU A 164 -9.56 -5.84 -14.44
CA LEU A 164 -8.28 -6.33 -13.98
C LEU A 164 -7.49 -5.21 -13.33
N SER A 165 -6.77 -5.53 -12.28
CA SER A 165 -5.81 -4.61 -11.69
C SER A 165 -4.63 -5.34 -11.12
N ILE A 166 -3.49 -4.64 -11.03
CA ILE A 166 -2.29 -5.08 -10.36
C ILE A 166 -1.97 -4.06 -9.29
N ALA A 167 -1.94 -4.49 -8.04
CA ALA A 167 -1.58 -3.64 -6.92
C ALA A 167 -0.20 -4.07 -6.38
N PHE A 168 0.71 -3.11 -6.26
CA PHE A 168 1.99 -3.25 -5.57
C PHE A 168 1.94 -2.45 -4.28
N PHE A 169 2.30 -3.08 -3.18
CA PHE A 169 2.32 -2.48 -1.84
C PHE A 169 3.75 -2.44 -1.34
N LEU A 170 4.19 -1.28 -0.89
CA LEU A 170 5.49 -1.06 -0.26
C LEU A 170 5.27 -0.72 1.22
N GLY A 171 5.78 -1.55 2.10
CA GLY A 171 5.69 -1.38 3.55
C GLY A 171 7.04 -1.37 4.23
N ALA A 172 7.03 -1.13 5.54
CA ALA A 172 8.21 -1.24 6.38
C ALA A 172 8.67 -2.70 6.51
N GLN A 173 9.91 -2.92 6.92
CA GLN A 173 10.34 -4.23 7.42
C GLN A 173 9.40 -4.66 8.56
N LEU A 174 9.16 -5.96 8.69
CA LEU A 174 8.19 -6.49 9.66
C LEU A 174 8.59 -6.27 11.13
N ASP A 175 9.85 -5.95 11.40
CA ASP A 175 10.39 -5.62 12.72
C ASP A 175 10.72 -4.12 12.87
N ALA A 176 10.38 -3.30 11.88
CA ALA A 176 10.64 -1.87 11.95
C ALA A 176 9.75 -1.19 12.98
N VAL A 177 10.33 -0.23 13.69
CA VAL A 177 9.59 0.71 14.55
C VAL A 177 9.43 2.02 13.77
N VAL A 178 8.20 2.37 13.44
CA VAL A 178 7.88 3.60 12.71
C VAL A 178 7.81 4.77 13.67
N PRO A 179 8.74 5.74 13.61
CA PRO A 179 8.68 6.93 14.47
C PRO A 179 7.69 7.95 13.92
N VAL A 180 7.25 8.84 14.78
CA VAL A 180 6.64 10.10 14.36
C VAL A 180 7.75 11.11 14.12
N TYR A 181 7.89 11.60 12.89
CA TYR A 181 8.89 12.61 12.53
C TYR A 181 8.44 13.99 12.98
N THR A 182 9.38 14.78 13.48
CA THR A 182 9.14 16.20 13.76
C THR A 182 9.19 16.97 12.45
N LEU A 183 8.05 17.47 12.02
CA LEU A 183 7.92 18.31 10.83
C LEU A 183 8.23 19.79 11.17
N PRO A 184 8.66 20.60 10.18
CA PRO A 184 8.75 22.03 10.33
C PRO A 184 7.44 22.67 10.82
N PRO A 185 7.50 23.80 11.57
CA PRO A 185 6.31 24.37 12.21
C PRO A 185 5.16 24.68 11.24
N GLU A 186 5.45 25.06 10.01
CA GLU A 186 4.47 25.35 8.98
C GLU A 186 3.70 24.09 8.56
N LEU A 187 4.37 22.95 8.38
CA LEU A 187 3.75 21.67 8.04
C LEU A 187 3.07 21.06 9.27
N ALA A 188 3.71 21.16 10.44
CA ALA A 188 3.18 20.61 11.67
C ALA A 188 1.82 21.20 12.06
N ARG A 189 1.55 22.48 11.72
CA ARG A 189 0.25 23.13 11.96
C ARG A 189 -0.89 22.53 11.13
N GLU A 190 -0.57 21.93 9.98
CA GLU A 190 -1.54 21.30 9.09
C GLU A 190 -1.73 19.82 9.42
N ALA A 191 -0.83 19.25 10.23
CA ALA A 191 -0.92 17.87 10.69
C ALA A 191 -2.11 17.71 11.65
N ARG A 192 -2.94 16.70 11.43
CA ARG A 192 -4.15 16.44 12.23
C ARG A 192 -3.88 15.71 13.53
N GLY A 193 -2.68 15.19 13.72
CA GLY A 193 -2.33 14.39 14.89
C GLY A 193 -3.18 13.13 15.01
N PRO A 194 -3.44 12.66 16.24
CA PRO A 194 -4.26 11.47 16.50
C PRO A 194 -5.71 11.60 15.99
N ASP A 195 -6.17 12.80 15.70
CA ASP A 195 -7.52 13.07 15.20
C ASP A 195 -7.63 12.91 13.67
N SER A 196 -6.52 12.63 12.98
CA SER A 196 -6.54 12.39 11.52
C SER A 196 -7.42 11.19 11.16
N ASP A 197 -7.44 10.18 12.02
CA ASP A 197 -8.34 9.04 11.95
C ASP A 197 -8.70 8.56 13.38
N PRO A 198 -9.86 8.98 13.92
CA PRO A 198 -10.25 8.61 15.28
C PRO A 198 -10.50 7.10 15.45
N HIS A 199 -10.63 6.36 14.36
CA HIS A 199 -10.83 4.91 14.36
C HIS A 199 -9.53 4.12 14.19
N ASN A 200 -8.42 4.80 13.84
CA ASN A 200 -7.12 4.13 13.70
C ASN A 200 -6.37 4.15 15.04
N PRO A 201 -6.27 3.00 15.75
CA PRO A 201 -5.56 2.93 17.02
C PRO A 201 -4.06 3.23 16.87
N LEU A 202 -3.46 3.03 15.70
CA LEU A 202 -2.03 3.27 15.46
C LEU A 202 -1.66 4.76 15.61
N LEU A 203 -2.59 5.68 15.39
CA LEU A 203 -2.35 7.11 15.55
C LEU A 203 -2.40 7.57 17.01
N ARG A 204 -2.93 6.73 17.92
CA ARG A 204 -3.11 7.09 19.33
C ARG A 204 -1.98 6.59 20.23
N ASP A 205 -1.36 5.47 19.85
CA ASP A 205 -0.31 4.82 20.64
C ASP A 205 1.04 5.01 19.92
N VAL A 206 1.83 5.97 20.39
CA VAL A 206 3.18 6.20 19.89
C VAL A 206 4.08 5.04 20.32
N GLY A 207 4.58 4.25 19.37
CA GLY A 207 5.55 3.19 19.66
C GLY A 207 5.14 1.76 19.29
N TRP A 208 4.26 1.59 18.34
CA TRP A 208 3.93 0.28 17.80
C TRP A 208 5.08 -0.32 16.99
N ASN A 209 5.36 -1.60 17.25
CA ASN A 209 6.14 -2.45 16.34
C ASN A 209 5.19 -2.97 15.26
N TYR A 210 5.56 -2.79 14.01
CA TYR A 210 4.81 -3.30 12.86
C TYR A 210 5.01 -4.81 12.71
#